data_0c7987588643f7b77837bda5b39f225a
#
_entry.id   0c7987588643f7b77837bda5b39f225a
#
_cell.length_a   1.000
_cell.length_b   1.000
_cell.length_c   1.000
_cell.angle_alpha   90.00
_cell.angle_beta   90.00
_cell.angle_gamma   90.00
#
_symmetry.space_group_name_H-M   'P 1'
#
loop_
_entity.id
_entity.type
_entity.pdbx_description
1 polymer ?
#
loop_
_entity_poly.entity_id
_entity_poly.type
_entity_poly.pdbx_seq_one_letter_code
_entity_poly.pdbx_strand_id
1 'polypeptide(L)'
;MKHYKITALILSVLICLTMCSCSEKSEKKEIAVIVKATDSDFWHRVKDGVMAAATEYNVDVTFEGPENEEDSDAQISLINRAVKNGVGAVVLSAIDFEKSAEAVNAAARAGVKIVAIDSAVNSKNVSAFIGTDNKEAGKSAAKAAIDGSGLHDNIKIGIVNYYESTENGRSRYEGFKEYIEGVPNAEIAAEITADSNTESACKAAQDLLKAHPDVNVLVGFNEWMTLGIGEAVKSLADERNIYTVGFDTNTVSVGMLETGEIDALIVQNPFAIGYLGVKSASALISGEGCDIEHYTAVTAVTRKNMFDSDIQKLLFNFTE
;
A
#
# COMPACT_ATOMS: atom_id res chain seq x y z
N MET A 1 27.34 18.67 69.69
CA MET A 1 26.47 17.52 69.38
C MET A 1 25.11 17.89 68.77
N LYS A 2 24.44 18.98 69.16
CA LYS A 2 23.14 19.38 68.60
C LYS A 2 23.20 19.83 67.10
N HIS A 3 24.27 20.55 66.72
CA HIS A 3 24.42 21.05 65.35
C HIS A 3 24.64 19.96 64.29
N TYR A 4 25.35 18.87 64.59
CA TYR A 4 25.55 17.74 63.65
C TYR A 4 24.27 16.96 63.39
N LYS A 5 23.33 16.89 64.35
CA LYS A 5 22.06 16.23 64.18
C LYS A 5 21.12 17.02 63.24
N ILE A 6 21.19 18.36 63.29
CA ILE A 6 20.41 19.23 62.42
C ILE A 6 20.96 19.23 61.01
N THR A 7 22.28 19.27 60.82
CA THR A 7 22.91 19.19 59.49
C THR A 7 22.67 17.82 58.81
N ALA A 8 22.72 16.72 59.58
CA ALA A 8 22.43 15.38 59.06
C ALA A 8 20.96 15.25 58.67
N LEU A 9 20.01 15.85 59.41
CA LEU A 9 18.57 15.85 59.07
C LEU A 9 18.28 16.67 57.81
N ILE A 10 18.93 17.84 57.65
CA ILE A 10 18.75 18.67 56.45
C ILE A 10 19.36 17.96 55.22
N LEU A 11 20.50 17.30 55.37
CA LEU A 11 21.11 16.55 54.26
C LEU A 11 20.29 15.33 53.85
N SER A 12 19.65 14.63 54.80
CA SER A 12 18.75 13.51 54.49
C SER A 12 17.45 13.94 53.80
N VAL A 13 16.92 15.10 54.16
CA VAL A 13 15.72 15.69 53.53
C VAL A 13 16.03 16.17 52.09
N LEU A 14 17.25 16.73 51.88
CA LEU A 14 17.70 17.13 50.54
C LEU A 14 17.91 15.92 49.62
N ILE A 15 18.40 14.80 50.13
CA ILE A 15 18.60 13.55 49.37
C ILE A 15 17.22 12.91 49.04
N CYS A 16 16.25 12.97 49.94
CA CYS A 16 14.89 12.50 49.68
C CYS A 16 14.16 13.35 48.63
N LEU A 17 14.42 14.64 48.55
CA LEU A 17 13.84 15.55 47.56
C LEU A 17 14.42 15.35 46.15
N THR A 18 15.65 14.85 46.02
CA THR A 18 16.29 14.52 44.73
C THR A 18 15.86 13.14 44.19
N MET A 19 15.32 12.26 45.07
CA MET A 19 14.78 10.95 44.64
C MET A 19 13.35 10.99 44.16
N CYS A 20 12.63 12.10 44.33
CA CYS A 20 11.36 12.38 43.65
C CYS A 20 11.57 12.99 42.25
N SER A 21 12.61 12.52 41.53
CA SER A 21 12.60 12.61 40.08
C SER A 21 11.46 11.70 39.62
N CYS A 22 10.29 12.30 39.44
CA CYS A 22 9.24 11.69 38.68
C CYS A 22 9.88 11.17 37.39
N SER A 23 9.99 9.85 37.28
CA SER A 23 9.98 9.24 35.99
C SER A 23 8.69 9.76 35.33
N GLU A 24 8.77 10.84 34.57
CA GLU A 24 7.76 11.11 33.55
C GLU A 24 7.69 9.82 32.79
N LYS A 25 6.61 9.08 33.02
CA LYS A 25 6.21 8.03 32.10
C LYS A 25 6.08 8.79 30.79
N SER A 26 7.08 8.67 29.92
CA SER A 26 6.96 9.17 28.55
C SER A 26 5.64 8.56 28.06
N GLU A 27 4.60 9.39 27.96
CA GLU A 27 3.35 8.94 27.33
C GLU A 27 3.77 8.50 25.95
N LYS A 28 3.57 7.20 25.66
CA LYS A 28 3.80 6.66 24.35
C LYS A 28 2.98 7.50 23.38
N LYS A 29 3.65 8.07 22.41
CA LYS A 29 2.95 8.84 21.38
C LYS A 29 2.21 7.87 20.47
N GLU A 30 0.92 8.09 20.31
CA GLU A 30 0.07 7.29 19.46
C GLU A 30 0.25 7.68 17.99
N ILE A 31 0.28 6.68 17.10
CA ILE A 31 0.32 6.82 15.66
C ILE A 31 -0.96 6.20 15.09
N ALA A 32 -1.76 6.99 14.37
CA ALA A 32 -2.90 6.46 13.64
C ALA A 32 -2.47 6.03 12.24
N VAL A 33 -2.58 4.74 11.94
CA VAL A 33 -2.40 4.18 10.60
C VAL A 33 -3.77 4.05 9.96
N ILE A 34 -4.00 4.83 8.91
CA ILE A 34 -5.29 4.91 8.21
C ILE A 34 -5.07 4.49 6.77
N VAL A 35 -5.63 3.33 6.42
CA VAL A 35 -5.48 2.68 5.11
C VAL A 35 -6.78 2.79 4.30
N LYS A 36 -6.78 2.28 3.05
CA LYS A 36 -7.96 2.38 2.18
C LYS A 36 -9.07 1.42 2.57
N ALA A 37 -8.70 0.23 3.05
CA ALA A 37 -9.59 -0.80 3.60
C ALA A 37 -8.77 -1.73 4.50
N THR A 38 -9.41 -2.73 5.13
CA THR A 38 -8.72 -3.63 6.06
C THR A 38 -8.94 -5.11 5.77
N ASP A 39 -9.60 -5.44 4.66
CA ASP A 39 -10.13 -6.76 4.35
C ASP A 39 -9.34 -7.55 3.29
N SER A 40 -8.30 -6.95 2.66
CA SER A 40 -7.46 -7.65 1.69
C SER A 40 -6.16 -8.20 2.30
N ASP A 41 -5.56 -9.19 1.64
CA ASP A 41 -4.27 -9.74 2.04
C ASP A 41 -3.14 -8.69 1.96
N PHE A 42 -3.23 -7.75 1.02
CA PHE A 42 -2.31 -6.62 0.94
C PHE A 42 -2.32 -5.79 2.24
N TRP A 43 -3.52 -5.39 2.72
CA TRP A 43 -3.65 -4.61 3.95
C TRP A 43 -3.32 -5.40 5.21
N HIS A 44 -3.58 -6.71 5.23
CA HIS A 44 -3.13 -7.58 6.32
C HIS A 44 -1.61 -7.59 6.44
N ARG A 45 -0.89 -7.69 5.32
CA ARG A 45 0.59 -7.63 5.32
C ARG A 45 1.14 -6.25 5.68
N VAL A 46 0.49 -5.16 5.27
CA VAL A 46 0.81 -3.81 5.74
C VAL A 46 0.68 -3.73 7.26
N LYS A 47 -0.42 -4.27 7.81
CA LYS A 47 -0.66 -4.33 9.27
C LYS A 47 0.42 -5.11 10.00
N ASP A 48 0.88 -6.23 9.48
CA ASP A 48 1.97 -7.01 10.07
C ASP A 48 3.25 -6.17 10.18
N GLY A 49 3.61 -5.43 9.13
CA GLY A 49 4.72 -4.49 9.15
C GLY A 49 4.54 -3.36 10.17
N VAL A 50 3.34 -2.79 10.24
CA VAL A 50 2.96 -1.77 11.23
C VAL A 50 3.16 -2.29 12.65
N MET A 51 2.67 -3.48 12.96
CA MET A 51 2.78 -4.07 14.30
C MET A 51 4.20 -4.44 14.68
N ALA A 52 5.01 -4.90 13.72
CA ALA A 52 6.44 -5.13 13.92
C ALA A 52 7.18 -3.85 14.28
N ALA A 53 6.96 -2.76 13.51
CA ALA A 53 7.56 -1.47 13.80
C ALA A 53 7.05 -0.87 15.13
N ALA A 54 5.76 -0.98 15.44
CA ALA A 54 5.20 -0.52 16.70
C ALA A 54 5.89 -1.18 17.90
N THR A 55 6.20 -2.48 17.78
CA THR A 55 6.93 -3.22 18.81
C THR A 55 8.38 -2.74 18.91
N GLU A 56 9.08 -2.61 17.80
CA GLU A 56 10.49 -2.24 17.76
C GLU A 56 10.74 -0.82 18.26
N TYR A 57 9.91 0.14 17.82
CA TYR A 57 10.02 1.56 18.19
C TYR A 57 9.27 1.92 19.48
N ASN A 58 8.63 0.94 20.13
CA ASN A 58 7.86 1.12 21.37
C ASN A 58 6.84 2.28 21.29
N VAL A 59 6.06 2.31 20.20
CA VAL A 59 4.96 3.26 19.96
C VAL A 59 3.62 2.53 20.01
N ASP A 60 2.56 3.24 20.39
CA ASP A 60 1.21 2.72 20.31
C ASP A 60 0.64 3.06 18.93
N VAL A 61 -0.01 2.09 18.29
CA VAL A 61 -0.59 2.27 16.95
C VAL A 61 -2.06 1.85 16.92
N THR A 62 -2.88 2.61 16.21
CA THR A 62 -4.18 2.16 15.71
C THR A 62 -4.05 1.83 14.22
N PHE A 63 -4.80 0.82 13.75
CA PHE A 63 -4.84 0.45 12.33
C PHE A 63 -6.30 0.38 11.88
N GLU A 64 -6.70 1.30 11.04
CA GLU A 64 -8.09 1.49 10.65
C GLU A 64 -8.21 1.82 9.16
N GLY A 65 -9.36 1.50 8.58
CA GLY A 65 -9.75 1.87 7.23
C GLY A 65 -11.27 1.87 7.10
N PRO A 66 -11.82 2.46 6.05
CA PRO A 66 -13.23 2.30 5.68
C PRO A 66 -13.58 0.84 5.36
N GLU A 67 -14.84 0.60 5.09
CA GLU A 67 -15.37 -0.72 4.72
C GLU A 67 -14.95 -1.13 3.29
N ASN A 68 -14.70 -0.13 2.42
CA ASN A 68 -14.24 -0.33 1.04
C ASN A 68 -13.30 0.78 0.59
N GLU A 69 -12.57 0.55 -0.52
CA GLU A 69 -11.55 1.46 -1.05
C GLU A 69 -12.12 2.67 -1.82
N GLU A 70 -13.43 2.84 -1.90
CA GLU A 70 -14.10 3.97 -2.54
C GLU A 70 -14.63 5.01 -1.54
N ASP A 71 -14.76 4.67 -0.23
CA ASP A 71 -15.34 5.55 0.78
C ASP A 71 -14.32 6.56 1.35
N SER A 72 -13.98 7.54 0.52
CA SER A 72 -13.08 8.64 0.91
C SER A 72 -13.65 9.50 2.06
N ASP A 73 -14.96 9.62 2.20
CA ASP A 73 -15.59 10.43 3.24
C ASP A 73 -15.46 9.75 4.61
N ALA A 74 -15.63 8.42 4.67
CA ALA A 74 -15.34 7.64 5.88
C ALA A 74 -13.85 7.75 6.25
N GLN A 75 -12.93 7.66 5.27
CA GLN A 75 -11.49 7.83 5.54
C GLN A 75 -11.16 9.22 6.10
N ILE A 76 -11.73 10.30 5.53
CA ILE A 76 -11.57 11.66 6.04
C ILE A 76 -12.09 11.76 7.49
N SER A 77 -13.19 11.09 7.81
CA SER A 77 -13.73 11.04 9.18
C SER A 77 -12.75 10.35 10.14
N LEU A 78 -12.04 9.29 9.71
CA LEU A 78 -10.99 8.64 10.49
C LEU A 78 -9.81 9.60 10.75
N ILE A 79 -9.35 10.35 9.74
CA ILE A 79 -8.29 11.35 9.88
C ILE A 79 -8.68 12.40 10.93
N ASN A 80 -9.88 12.95 10.81
CA ASN A 80 -10.38 13.97 11.75
C ASN A 80 -10.51 13.43 13.18
N ARG A 81 -10.92 12.17 13.34
CA ARG A 81 -11.00 11.49 14.64
C ARG A 81 -9.60 11.31 15.26
N ALA A 82 -8.61 10.88 14.48
CA ALA A 82 -7.23 10.74 14.93
C ALA A 82 -6.67 12.07 15.46
N VAL A 83 -6.88 13.16 14.70
CA VAL A 83 -6.49 14.52 15.14
C VAL A 83 -7.17 14.92 16.45
N LYS A 84 -8.47 14.67 16.58
CA LYS A 84 -9.24 14.97 17.82
C LYS A 84 -8.73 14.17 19.00
N ASN A 85 -8.27 12.94 18.79
CA ASN A 85 -7.70 12.09 19.83
C ASN A 85 -6.27 12.49 20.22
N GLY A 86 -5.65 13.44 19.52
CA GLY A 86 -4.34 13.98 19.86
C GLY A 86 -3.16 13.09 19.47
N VAL A 87 -3.31 12.28 18.41
CA VAL A 87 -2.21 11.46 17.90
C VAL A 87 -0.99 12.29 17.50
N GLY A 88 0.20 11.75 17.65
CA GLY A 88 1.45 12.41 17.25
C GLY A 88 1.68 12.39 15.73
N ALA A 89 1.20 11.33 15.06
CA ALA A 89 1.30 11.21 13.61
C ALA A 89 0.11 10.44 13.02
N VAL A 90 -0.13 10.70 11.73
CA VAL A 90 -1.00 9.91 10.86
C VAL A 90 -0.14 9.31 9.76
N VAL A 91 -0.20 7.98 9.63
CA VAL A 91 0.32 7.22 8.50
C VAL A 91 -0.86 6.91 7.59
N LEU A 92 -0.89 7.47 6.39
CA LEU A 92 -2.06 7.49 5.51
C LEU A 92 -1.76 6.85 4.15
N SER A 93 -2.60 5.90 3.73
CA SER A 93 -2.75 5.57 2.30
C SER A 93 -4.05 6.20 1.80
N ALA A 94 -3.94 7.27 0.99
CA ALA A 94 -5.11 8.04 0.60
C ALA A 94 -5.98 7.30 -0.43
N ILE A 95 -7.30 7.23 -0.19
CA ILE A 95 -8.28 6.75 -1.17
C ILE A 95 -8.38 7.74 -2.33
N ASP A 96 -8.54 9.02 -2.02
CA ASP A 96 -8.68 10.06 -3.03
C ASP A 96 -7.56 11.10 -2.87
N PHE A 97 -6.80 11.27 -3.94
CA PHE A 97 -5.64 12.16 -3.98
C PHE A 97 -6.00 13.61 -3.64
N GLU A 98 -7.13 14.11 -4.15
CA GLU A 98 -7.56 15.49 -3.98
C GLU A 98 -8.44 15.70 -2.74
N LYS A 99 -9.46 14.87 -2.53
CA LYS A 99 -10.41 15.05 -1.43
C LYS A 99 -9.77 14.94 -0.06
N SER A 100 -8.80 14.03 0.11
CA SER A 100 -8.11 13.83 1.37
C SER A 100 -7.18 14.98 1.76
N ALA A 101 -6.81 15.84 0.80
CA ALA A 101 -5.82 16.91 0.98
C ALA A 101 -6.18 17.90 2.09
N GLU A 102 -7.46 18.34 2.17
CA GLU A 102 -7.85 19.34 3.18
C GLU A 102 -7.79 18.75 4.60
N ALA A 103 -8.22 17.50 4.80
CA ALA A 103 -8.12 16.82 6.10
C ALA A 103 -6.66 16.63 6.53
N VAL A 104 -5.78 16.25 5.60
CA VAL A 104 -4.33 16.13 5.83
C VAL A 104 -3.73 17.49 6.19
N ASN A 105 -4.09 18.55 5.45
CA ASN A 105 -3.61 19.90 5.73
C ASN A 105 -4.10 20.40 7.11
N ALA A 106 -5.34 20.08 7.49
CA ALA A 106 -5.88 20.43 8.81
C ALA A 106 -5.14 19.67 9.93
N ALA A 107 -4.86 18.38 9.76
CA ALA A 107 -4.07 17.58 10.68
C ALA A 107 -2.66 18.16 10.88
N ALA A 108 -1.98 18.52 9.79
CA ALA A 108 -0.66 19.13 9.85
C ALA A 108 -0.68 20.49 10.58
N ARG A 109 -1.70 21.35 10.33
CA ARG A 109 -1.89 22.62 11.06
C ARG A 109 -2.11 22.41 12.57
N ALA A 110 -2.69 21.28 12.95
CA ALA A 110 -2.85 20.88 14.36
C ALA A 110 -1.55 20.31 14.98
N GLY A 111 -0.46 20.23 14.22
CA GLY A 111 0.85 19.75 14.69
C GLY A 111 1.06 18.24 14.51
N VAL A 112 0.10 17.51 13.91
CA VAL A 112 0.22 16.09 13.63
C VAL A 112 1.19 15.87 12.47
N LYS A 113 2.12 14.93 12.60
CA LYS A 113 3.04 14.53 11.53
C LYS A 113 2.32 13.66 10.51
N ILE A 114 2.56 13.88 9.23
CA ILE A 114 1.92 13.13 8.15
C ILE A 114 2.95 12.32 7.39
N VAL A 115 2.74 11.01 7.33
CA VAL A 115 3.49 10.07 6.49
C VAL A 115 2.51 9.44 5.52
N ALA A 116 2.73 9.59 4.23
CA ALA A 116 1.95 8.89 3.23
C ALA A 116 2.58 7.52 2.93
N ILE A 117 1.74 6.50 2.79
CA ILE A 117 2.16 5.15 2.39
C ILE A 117 1.33 4.67 1.20
N ASP A 118 1.88 3.78 0.37
CA ASP A 118 1.21 3.15 -0.79
C ASP A 118 0.65 4.15 -1.81
N SER A 119 -0.31 4.99 -1.42
CA SER A 119 -0.95 5.99 -2.27
C SER A 119 -0.79 7.39 -1.70
N ALA A 120 -0.31 8.32 -2.53
CA ALA A 120 -0.05 9.70 -2.14
C ALA A 120 -1.35 10.52 -2.00
N VAL A 121 -1.20 11.73 -1.45
CA VAL A 121 -2.25 12.74 -1.30
C VAL A 121 -1.73 14.09 -1.74
N ASN A 122 -2.56 14.93 -2.36
CA ASN A 122 -2.19 16.27 -2.83
C ASN A 122 -1.97 17.26 -1.69
N SER A 123 -0.91 17.06 -0.94
CA SER A 123 -0.55 17.93 0.18
C SER A 123 0.96 18.12 0.29
N LYS A 124 1.39 19.38 0.42
CA LYS A 124 2.80 19.72 0.72
C LYS A 124 3.17 19.51 2.19
N ASN A 125 2.22 19.14 3.02
CA ASN A 125 2.43 18.90 4.44
C ASN A 125 2.73 17.42 4.75
N VAL A 126 2.83 16.57 3.73
CA VAL A 126 3.35 15.20 3.86
C VAL A 126 4.85 15.30 4.14
N SER A 127 5.27 14.70 5.24
CA SER A 127 6.67 14.71 5.69
C SER A 127 7.51 13.63 5.03
N ALA A 128 6.89 12.49 4.69
CA ALA A 128 7.52 11.39 3.99
C ALA A 128 6.48 10.59 3.18
N PHE A 129 6.93 10.00 2.07
CA PHE A 129 6.20 9.00 1.30
C PHE A 129 6.97 7.67 1.33
N ILE A 130 6.28 6.58 1.65
CA ILE A 130 6.83 5.22 1.60
C ILE A 130 5.88 4.35 0.78
N GLY A 131 6.38 3.80 -0.30
CA GLY A 131 5.52 3.00 -1.18
C GLY A 131 6.27 2.40 -2.34
N THR A 132 5.54 2.11 -3.38
CA THR A 132 6.05 1.66 -4.68
C THR A 132 6.25 2.87 -5.60
N ASP A 133 7.30 2.87 -6.41
CA ASP A 133 7.30 3.71 -7.61
C ASP A 133 6.24 3.17 -8.58
N ASN A 134 5.03 3.73 -8.45
CA ASN A 134 3.84 3.22 -9.14
C ASN A 134 3.96 3.38 -10.66
N LYS A 135 4.68 4.42 -11.13
CA LYS A 135 4.90 4.60 -12.56
C LYS A 135 5.85 3.53 -13.12
N GLU A 136 6.93 3.23 -12.43
CA GLU A 136 7.85 2.16 -12.83
C GLU A 136 7.22 0.78 -12.64
N ALA A 137 6.33 0.58 -11.66
CA ALA A 137 5.54 -0.65 -11.53
C ALA A 137 4.58 -0.84 -12.72
N GLY A 138 3.95 0.23 -13.20
CA GLY A 138 3.16 0.21 -14.43
C GLY A 138 3.97 -0.16 -15.66
N LYS A 139 5.17 0.40 -15.83
CA LYS A 139 6.11 -0.01 -16.91
C LYS A 139 6.53 -1.47 -16.78
N SER A 140 6.73 -1.94 -15.55
CA SER A 140 7.06 -3.36 -15.30
C SER A 140 5.93 -4.29 -15.71
N ALA A 141 4.66 -3.89 -15.48
CA ALA A 141 3.49 -4.62 -15.94
C ALA A 141 3.40 -4.65 -17.47
N ALA A 142 3.65 -3.52 -18.13
CA ALA A 142 3.67 -3.44 -19.58
C ALA A 142 4.78 -4.32 -20.17
N LYS A 143 5.97 -4.28 -19.58
CA LYS A 143 7.07 -5.16 -19.98
C LYS A 143 6.73 -6.64 -19.82
N ALA A 144 6.10 -7.02 -18.70
CA ALA A 144 5.64 -8.39 -18.46
C ALA A 144 4.58 -8.82 -19.51
N ALA A 145 3.65 -7.92 -19.86
CA ALA A 145 2.63 -8.15 -20.88
C ALA A 145 3.25 -8.39 -22.28
N ILE A 146 4.19 -7.57 -22.69
CA ILE A 146 4.82 -7.66 -24.01
C ILE A 146 5.76 -8.88 -24.09
N ASP A 147 6.70 -8.99 -23.16
CA ASP A 147 7.74 -10.04 -23.21
C ASP A 147 7.15 -11.42 -22.88
N GLY A 148 6.14 -11.48 -22.01
CA GLY A 148 5.56 -12.72 -21.51
C GLY A 148 4.51 -13.32 -22.43
N SER A 149 3.74 -12.50 -23.15
CA SER A 149 2.66 -12.98 -24.03
C SER A 149 3.15 -13.87 -25.19
N GLY A 150 4.41 -13.73 -25.58
CA GLY A 150 4.97 -14.41 -26.74
C GLY A 150 4.39 -13.95 -28.07
N LEU A 151 3.56 -12.92 -28.08
CA LEU A 151 2.98 -12.32 -29.26
C LEU A 151 4.01 -11.39 -29.92
N HIS A 152 4.13 -11.50 -31.23
CA HIS A 152 5.08 -10.66 -31.99
C HIS A 152 4.37 -9.56 -32.78
N ASP A 153 3.09 -9.74 -33.08
CA ASP A 153 2.28 -8.80 -33.83
C ASP A 153 0.88 -8.71 -33.25
N ASN A 154 0.23 -7.56 -33.45
CA ASN A 154 -1.18 -7.34 -33.12
C ASN A 154 -1.51 -7.60 -31.65
N ILE A 155 -0.73 -7.03 -30.74
CA ILE A 155 -0.95 -7.10 -29.30
C ILE A 155 -2.06 -6.12 -28.92
N LYS A 156 -3.25 -6.66 -28.57
CA LYS A 156 -4.44 -5.92 -28.22
C LYS A 156 -4.67 -6.03 -26.72
N ILE A 157 -4.47 -4.93 -26.01
CA ILE A 157 -4.47 -4.90 -24.54
C ILE A 157 -5.81 -4.36 -24.03
N GLY A 158 -6.47 -5.14 -23.18
CA GLY A 158 -7.58 -4.69 -22.35
C GLY A 158 -7.08 -4.35 -20.95
N ILE A 159 -7.55 -3.24 -20.40
CA ILE A 159 -7.20 -2.81 -19.04
C ILE A 159 -8.45 -2.79 -18.18
N VAL A 160 -8.41 -3.49 -17.04
CA VAL A 160 -9.40 -3.36 -15.97
C VAL A 160 -8.73 -2.59 -14.84
N ASN A 161 -9.09 -1.31 -14.71
CA ASN A 161 -8.54 -0.43 -13.68
C ASN A 161 -9.53 -0.26 -12.53
N TYR A 162 -9.07 0.28 -11.42
CA TYR A 162 -9.89 0.62 -10.27
C TYR A 162 -10.01 2.14 -10.13
N TYR A 163 -10.59 2.61 -9.04
CA TYR A 163 -10.97 3.98 -8.80
C TYR A 163 -9.92 5.03 -9.23
N GLU A 164 -10.25 5.84 -10.25
CA GLU A 164 -9.31 6.74 -10.96
C GLU A 164 -8.78 7.90 -10.09
N SER A 165 -9.45 8.24 -9.00
CA SER A 165 -8.99 9.28 -8.09
C SER A 165 -7.85 8.82 -7.17
N THR A 166 -7.52 7.53 -7.15
CA THR A 166 -6.36 7.03 -6.42
C THR A 166 -5.08 7.37 -7.18
N GLU A 167 -4.05 7.83 -6.46
CA GLU A 167 -2.79 8.20 -7.11
C GLU A 167 -2.09 6.96 -7.69
N ASN A 168 -2.00 5.87 -6.92
CA ASN A 168 -1.28 4.67 -7.35
C ASN A 168 -1.92 4.01 -8.59
N GLY A 169 -3.26 3.93 -8.68
CA GLY A 169 -3.94 3.40 -9.88
C GLY A 169 -3.66 4.24 -11.11
N ARG A 170 -3.76 5.56 -10.99
CA ARG A 170 -3.43 6.48 -12.07
C ARG A 170 -1.98 6.37 -12.52
N SER A 171 -1.04 6.39 -11.59
CA SER A 171 0.39 6.33 -11.89
C SER A 171 0.80 5.00 -12.53
N ARG A 172 0.24 3.86 -12.08
CA ARG A 172 0.45 2.55 -12.74
C ARG A 172 -0.05 2.55 -14.16
N TYR A 173 -1.24 3.08 -14.39
CA TYR A 173 -1.80 3.22 -15.74
C TYR A 173 -0.94 4.13 -16.63
N GLU A 174 -0.52 5.30 -16.13
CA GLU A 174 0.34 6.22 -16.88
C GLU A 174 1.68 5.58 -17.28
N GLY A 175 2.32 4.87 -16.34
CA GLY A 175 3.57 4.16 -16.62
C GLY A 175 3.39 3.02 -17.63
N PHE A 176 2.30 2.27 -17.51
CA PHE A 176 1.94 1.22 -18.47
C PHE A 176 1.75 1.81 -19.88
N LYS A 177 0.94 2.84 -19.99
CA LYS A 177 0.65 3.52 -21.25
C LYS A 177 1.90 4.09 -21.91
N GLU A 178 2.75 4.80 -21.14
CA GLU A 178 4.01 5.36 -21.64
C GLU A 178 4.91 4.27 -22.24
N TYR A 179 4.95 3.09 -21.61
CA TYR A 179 5.73 1.96 -22.16
C TYR A 179 5.13 1.44 -23.46
N ILE A 180 3.81 1.23 -23.51
CA ILE A 180 3.11 0.70 -24.70
C ILE A 180 3.20 1.64 -25.89
N GLU A 181 3.17 2.96 -25.69
CA GLU A 181 3.36 3.96 -26.76
C GLU A 181 4.70 3.78 -27.50
N GLY A 182 5.71 3.18 -26.86
CA GLY A 182 7.00 2.83 -27.46
C GLY A 182 7.03 1.49 -28.20
N VAL A 183 5.92 0.71 -28.21
CA VAL A 183 5.86 -0.64 -28.80
C VAL A 183 5.00 -0.64 -30.06
N PRO A 184 5.60 -0.66 -31.28
CA PRO A 184 4.85 -0.42 -32.53
C PRO A 184 3.74 -1.43 -32.87
N ASN A 185 3.80 -2.64 -32.30
CA ASN A 185 2.87 -3.74 -32.56
C ASN A 185 1.90 -4.00 -31.42
N ALA A 186 1.81 -3.07 -30.45
CA ALA A 186 0.90 -3.13 -29.30
C ALA A 186 0.03 -1.87 -29.20
N GLU A 187 -1.21 -2.05 -28.78
CA GLU A 187 -2.11 -0.94 -28.48
C GLU A 187 -3.01 -1.28 -27.28
N ILE A 188 -3.41 -0.27 -26.53
CA ILE A 188 -4.48 -0.37 -25.56
C ILE A 188 -5.79 -0.27 -26.33
N ALA A 189 -6.43 -1.42 -26.53
CA ALA A 189 -7.65 -1.55 -27.34
C ALA A 189 -8.91 -1.19 -26.55
N ALA A 190 -8.89 -1.42 -25.24
CA ALA A 190 -10.04 -1.14 -24.38
C ALA A 190 -9.61 -0.88 -22.92
N GLU A 191 -10.38 -0.05 -22.25
CA GLU A 191 -10.22 0.27 -20.83
C GLU A 191 -11.58 0.27 -20.15
N ILE A 192 -11.63 -0.24 -18.91
CA ILE A 192 -12.83 -0.21 -18.08
C ILE A 192 -12.41 -0.02 -16.62
N THR A 193 -13.19 0.75 -15.85
CA THR A 193 -13.00 0.93 -14.41
C THR A 193 -14.02 0.08 -13.66
N ALA A 194 -13.59 -0.54 -12.56
CA ALA A 194 -14.40 -1.32 -11.65
C ALA A 194 -14.16 -0.90 -10.20
N ASP A 195 -15.11 -1.18 -9.32
CA ASP A 195 -14.90 -1.02 -7.88
C ASP A 195 -13.88 -2.04 -7.39
N SER A 196 -13.17 -1.71 -6.30
CA SER A 196 -12.13 -2.55 -5.71
C SER A 196 -12.72 -3.76 -4.97
N ASN A 197 -13.34 -4.65 -5.73
CA ASN A 197 -13.79 -5.97 -5.30
C ASN A 197 -13.78 -6.96 -6.48
N THR A 198 -13.63 -8.24 -6.18
CA THR A 198 -13.46 -9.30 -7.18
C THR A 198 -14.67 -9.42 -8.12
N GLU A 199 -15.90 -9.30 -7.60
CA GLU A 199 -17.13 -9.45 -8.39
C GLU A 199 -17.26 -8.35 -9.46
N SER A 200 -17.07 -7.08 -9.06
CA SER A 200 -17.09 -5.93 -9.97
C SER A 200 -16.00 -6.05 -11.04
N ALA A 201 -14.78 -6.40 -10.63
CA ALA A 201 -13.66 -6.57 -11.53
C ALA A 201 -13.87 -7.74 -12.52
N CYS A 202 -14.39 -8.88 -12.06
CA CYS A 202 -14.71 -10.02 -12.92
C CYS A 202 -15.76 -9.65 -13.96
N LYS A 203 -16.85 -9.00 -13.53
CA LYS A 203 -17.89 -8.53 -14.44
C LYS A 203 -17.34 -7.54 -15.47
N ALA A 204 -16.54 -6.57 -15.04
CA ALA A 204 -15.92 -5.59 -15.93
C ALA A 204 -15.01 -6.27 -16.96
N ALA A 205 -14.18 -7.23 -16.55
CA ALA A 205 -13.33 -8.00 -17.44
C ALA A 205 -14.14 -8.80 -18.49
N GLN A 206 -15.23 -9.47 -18.07
CA GLN A 206 -16.12 -10.21 -18.97
C GLN A 206 -16.81 -9.29 -19.97
N ASP A 207 -17.31 -8.14 -19.52
CA ASP A 207 -17.98 -7.15 -20.39
C ASP A 207 -16.97 -6.57 -21.42
N LEU A 208 -15.72 -6.26 -20.99
CA LEU A 208 -14.64 -5.80 -21.86
C LEU A 208 -14.32 -6.85 -22.93
N LEU A 209 -14.08 -8.09 -22.52
CA LEU A 209 -13.72 -9.19 -23.42
C LEU A 209 -14.85 -9.56 -24.39
N LYS A 210 -16.09 -9.34 -24.01
CA LYS A 210 -17.25 -9.52 -24.88
C LYS A 210 -17.36 -8.39 -25.92
N ALA A 211 -17.12 -7.14 -25.51
CA ALA A 211 -17.16 -5.98 -26.39
C ALA A 211 -15.95 -5.92 -27.35
N HIS A 212 -14.80 -6.42 -26.91
CA HIS A 212 -13.53 -6.42 -27.64
C HIS A 212 -12.98 -7.85 -27.77
N PRO A 213 -13.54 -8.66 -28.68
CA PRO A 213 -13.16 -10.07 -28.84
C PRO A 213 -11.74 -10.27 -29.40
N ASP A 214 -11.12 -9.22 -29.90
CA ASP A 214 -9.73 -9.20 -30.39
C ASP A 214 -8.68 -8.92 -29.31
N VAL A 215 -9.09 -8.57 -28.06
CA VAL A 215 -8.19 -8.44 -26.92
C VAL A 215 -7.54 -9.79 -26.64
N ASN A 216 -6.18 -9.78 -26.58
CA ASN A 216 -5.35 -10.97 -26.35
C ASN A 216 -4.39 -10.81 -25.16
N VAL A 217 -4.37 -9.63 -24.53
CA VAL A 217 -3.68 -9.35 -23.27
C VAL A 217 -4.66 -8.64 -22.33
N LEU A 218 -4.75 -9.06 -21.07
CA LEU A 218 -5.61 -8.43 -20.07
C LEU A 218 -4.79 -8.02 -18.84
N VAL A 219 -4.97 -6.79 -18.35
CA VAL A 219 -4.15 -6.22 -17.28
C VAL A 219 -5.04 -5.62 -16.19
N GLY A 220 -4.69 -5.91 -14.92
CA GLY A 220 -5.30 -5.29 -13.73
C GLY A 220 -4.24 -4.69 -12.82
N PHE A 221 -4.54 -3.56 -12.15
CA PHE A 221 -3.53 -2.76 -11.44
C PHE A 221 -3.59 -2.83 -9.91
N ASN A 222 -4.40 -3.72 -9.31
CA ASN A 222 -4.38 -4.03 -7.88
C ASN A 222 -4.82 -5.48 -7.62
N GLU A 223 -4.85 -5.89 -6.35
CA GLU A 223 -5.25 -7.23 -5.92
C GLU A 223 -6.65 -7.62 -6.43
N TRP A 224 -7.63 -6.74 -6.29
CA TRP A 224 -9.02 -7.00 -6.68
C TRP A 224 -9.18 -7.18 -8.19
N MET A 225 -8.50 -6.32 -8.97
CA MET A 225 -8.50 -6.44 -10.43
C MET A 225 -7.82 -7.74 -10.87
N THR A 226 -6.75 -8.13 -10.19
CA THR A 226 -6.05 -9.40 -10.45
C THR A 226 -6.97 -10.60 -10.26
N LEU A 227 -7.67 -10.65 -9.12
CA LEU A 227 -8.62 -11.74 -8.85
C LEU A 227 -9.77 -11.75 -9.87
N GLY A 228 -10.34 -10.58 -10.17
CA GLY A 228 -11.45 -10.46 -11.12
C GLY A 228 -11.08 -10.88 -12.54
N ILE A 229 -9.92 -10.44 -13.06
CA ILE A 229 -9.48 -10.87 -14.41
C ILE A 229 -9.18 -12.38 -14.46
N GLY A 230 -8.60 -12.94 -13.38
CA GLY A 230 -8.35 -14.37 -13.29
C GLY A 230 -9.65 -15.19 -13.33
N GLU A 231 -10.67 -14.77 -12.57
CA GLU A 231 -12.01 -15.41 -12.61
C GLU A 231 -12.70 -15.24 -13.96
N ALA A 232 -12.58 -14.06 -14.59
CA ALA A 232 -13.14 -13.82 -15.90
C ALA A 232 -12.54 -14.76 -16.96
N VAL A 233 -11.20 -14.85 -16.99
CA VAL A 233 -10.50 -15.73 -17.93
C VAL A 233 -10.81 -17.19 -17.68
N LYS A 234 -10.87 -17.63 -16.42
CA LYS A 234 -11.28 -18.99 -16.04
C LYS A 234 -12.69 -19.34 -16.53
N SER A 235 -13.60 -18.36 -16.55
CA SER A 235 -14.98 -18.54 -16.99
C SER A 235 -15.14 -18.59 -18.52
N LEU A 236 -14.12 -18.12 -19.27
CA LEU A 236 -14.11 -18.27 -20.71
C LEU A 236 -13.88 -19.75 -21.02
N ALA A 237 -14.94 -20.45 -21.32
CA ALA A 237 -14.86 -21.86 -21.72
C ALA A 237 -14.00 -21.94 -22.98
N ASP A 238 -12.73 -22.02 -22.81
CA ASP A 238 -11.82 -22.78 -23.58
C ASP A 238 -11.09 -22.34 -24.85
N GLU A 239 -11.42 -21.28 -25.51
CA GLU A 239 -10.84 -21.10 -26.86
C GLU A 239 -9.99 -19.84 -27.04
N ARG A 240 -9.97 -18.93 -26.08
CA ARG A 240 -9.17 -17.70 -26.18
C ARG A 240 -7.93 -17.78 -25.31
N ASN A 241 -6.77 -17.77 -25.93
CA ASN A 241 -5.49 -17.64 -25.22
C ASN A 241 -5.26 -16.16 -24.91
N ILE A 242 -5.68 -15.72 -23.73
CA ILE A 242 -5.49 -14.35 -23.24
C ILE A 242 -4.33 -14.35 -22.24
N TYR A 243 -3.27 -13.60 -22.52
CA TYR A 243 -2.19 -13.39 -21.55
C TYR A 243 -2.59 -12.39 -20.49
N THR A 244 -2.39 -12.73 -19.22
CA THR A 244 -2.90 -11.94 -18.10
C THR A 244 -1.80 -11.43 -17.18
N VAL A 245 -1.87 -10.15 -16.84
CA VAL A 245 -0.96 -9.49 -15.89
C VAL A 245 -1.75 -8.87 -14.76
N GLY A 246 -1.43 -9.25 -13.53
CA GLY A 246 -2.02 -8.72 -12.32
C GLY A 246 -1.02 -8.01 -11.42
N PHE A 247 -1.53 -7.40 -10.38
CA PHE A 247 -0.78 -6.80 -9.28
C PHE A 247 -1.06 -7.51 -7.97
N ASP A 248 -0.11 -7.46 -7.08
CA ASP A 248 -0.16 -7.98 -5.73
C ASP A 248 -0.21 -9.52 -5.65
N THR A 249 -0.20 -10.04 -4.45
CA THR A 249 -0.28 -11.48 -4.21
C THR A 249 -1.14 -11.81 -3.01
N ASN A 250 -1.95 -12.83 -3.18
CA ASN A 250 -2.59 -13.57 -2.11
C ASN A 250 -2.59 -15.06 -2.48
N THR A 251 -3.07 -15.92 -1.60
CA THR A 251 -3.11 -17.36 -1.84
C THR A 251 -3.88 -17.73 -3.11
N VAL A 252 -4.94 -17.00 -3.43
CA VAL A 252 -5.79 -17.26 -4.61
C VAL A 252 -5.05 -16.86 -5.89
N SER A 253 -4.49 -15.64 -5.96
CA SER A 253 -3.78 -15.16 -7.15
C SER A 253 -2.49 -15.95 -7.43
N VAL A 254 -1.80 -16.44 -6.39
CA VAL A 254 -0.67 -17.36 -6.56
C VAL A 254 -1.12 -18.71 -7.11
N GLY A 255 -2.26 -19.23 -6.65
CA GLY A 255 -2.90 -20.42 -7.25
C GLY A 255 -3.28 -20.20 -8.71
N MET A 256 -3.86 -19.05 -9.07
CA MET A 256 -4.17 -18.67 -10.44
C MET A 256 -2.91 -18.56 -11.32
N LEU A 257 -1.79 -18.08 -10.75
CA LEU A 257 -0.50 -18.04 -11.43
C LEU A 257 0.02 -19.47 -11.73
N GLU A 258 -0.14 -20.39 -10.78
CA GLU A 258 0.26 -21.78 -10.94
C GLU A 258 -0.60 -22.49 -11.99
N THR A 259 -1.91 -22.30 -11.96
CA THR A 259 -2.89 -22.95 -12.85
C THR A 259 -3.04 -22.27 -14.20
N GLY A 260 -2.64 -21.00 -14.32
CA GLY A 260 -2.54 -20.29 -15.61
C GLY A 260 -3.71 -19.39 -15.96
N GLU A 261 -4.55 -19.06 -15.00
CA GLU A 261 -5.55 -17.99 -15.17
C GLU A 261 -4.88 -16.60 -15.08
N ILE A 262 -3.76 -16.52 -14.37
CA ILE A 262 -2.85 -15.36 -14.35
C ILE A 262 -1.48 -15.83 -14.86
N ASP A 263 -0.83 -15.04 -15.71
CA ASP A 263 0.47 -15.37 -16.30
C ASP A 263 1.63 -14.64 -15.63
N ALA A 264 1.38 -13.42 -15.15
CA ALA A 264 2.37 -12.62 -14.43
C ALA A 264 1.73 -11.81 -13.31
N LEU A 265 2.43 -11.67 -12.19
CA LEU A 265 2.08 -10.81 -11.07
C LEU A 265 3.18 -9.77 -10.83
N ILE A 266 2.79 -8.52 -10.68
CA ILE A 266 3.68 -7.43 -10.26
C ILE A 266 3.54 -7.28 -8.74
N VAL A 267 4.53 -7.80 -8.02
CA VAL A 267 4.48 -7.97 -6.58
C VAL A 267 5.17 -6.83 -5.87
N GLN A 268 4.48 -6.18 -4.96
CA GLN A 268 4.96 -5.14 -4.06
C GLN A 268 5.50 -5.73 -2.74
N ASN A 269 5.95 -4.86 -1.82
CA ASN A 269 6.36 -5.26 -0.48
C ASN A 269 5.52 -4.55 0.60
N PRO A 270 4.27 -4.98 0.82
CA PRO A 270 3.36 -4.32 1.76
C PRO A 270 3.85 -4.36 3.22
N PHE A 271 4.55 -5.42 3.65
CA PHE A 271 5.15 -5.45 4.98
C PHE A 271 6.16 -4.30 5.16
N ALA A 272 7.08 -4.12 4.21
CA ALA A 272 8.05 -3.04 4.28
C ALA A 272 7.38 -1.66 4.25
N ILE A 273 6.31 -1.48 3.46
CA ILE A 273 5.53 -0.24 3.40
C ILE A 273 4.96 0.10 4.78
N GLY A 274 4.31 -0.84 5.45
CA GLY A 274 3.76 -0.65 6.79
C GLY A 274 4.83 -0.38 7.85
N TYR A 275 5.89 -1.21 7.86
CA TYR A 275 6.99 -1.09 8.79
C TYR A 275 7.71 0.27 8.67
N LEU A 276 8.12 0.66 7.47
CA LEU A 276 8.83 1.92 7.22
C LEU A 276 7.93 3.14 7.45
N GLY A 277 6.63 3.03 7.20
CA GLY A 277 5.66 4.07 7.50
C GLY A 277 5.63 4.43 8.99
N VAL A 278 5.52 3.43 9.86
CA VAL A 278 5.52 3.63 11.32
C VAL A 278 6.91 4.05 11.82
N LYS A 279 7.99 3.47 11.30
CA LYS A 279 9.37 3.89 11.59
C LYS A 279 9.56 5.39 11.32
N SER A 280 9.17 5.86 10.14
CA SER A 280 9.28 7.29 9.77
C SER A 280 8.41 8.18 10.65
N ALA A 281 7.17 7.75 10.94
CA ALA A 281 6.29 8.47 11.85
C ALA A 281 6.88 8.59 13.26
N SER A 282 7.45 7.51 13.80
CA SER A 282 8.12 7.49 15.10
C SER A 282 9.31 8.46 15.15
N ALA A 283 10.17 8.46 14.12
CA ALA A 283 11.28 9.39 14.00
C ALA A 283 10.82 10.84 14.00
N LEU A 284 9.81 11.17 13.19
CA LEU A 284 9.23 12.53 13.10
C LEU A 284 8.63 13.01 14.42
N ILE A 285 7.95 12.12 15.17
CA ILE A 285 7.40 12.46 16.49
C ILE A 285 8.51 12.71 17.51
N SER A 286 9.62 12.01 17.41
CA SER A 286 10.79 12.16 18.28
C SER A 286 11.66 13.38 17.92
N GLY A 287 11.32 14.08 16.83
CA GLY A 287 12.09 15.23 16.34
C GLY A 287 13.32 14.83 15.53
N GLU A 288 13.39 13.57 15.12
CA GLU A 288 14.44 13.06 14.24
C GLU A 288 14.06 13.27 12.77
N GLY A 289 15.04 13.21 11.87
CA GLY A 289 14.80 13.24 10.43
C GLY A 289 14.39 11.87 9.90
N CYS A 290 13.69 11.86 8.77
CA CYS A 290 13.44 10.66 7.96
C CYS A 290 13.66 10.97 6.48
N ASP A 291 13.77 9.91 5.66
CA ASP A 291 13.79 10.06 4.21
C ASP A 291 12.46 10.66 3.73
N ILE A 292 12.54 11.60 2.79
CA ILE A 292 11.34 12.26 2.23
C ILE A 292 10.58 11.27 1.34
N GLU A 293 11.30 10.45 0.58
CA GLU A 293 10.74 9.40 -0.28
C GLU A 293 11.51 8.10 -0.09
N HIS A 294 10.79 6.99 0.02
CA HIS A 294 11.36 5.66 0.09
C HIS A 294 10.53 4.70 -0.75
N TYR A 295 11.11 4.26 -1.87
CA TYR A 295 10.46 3.30 -2.75
C TYR A 295 10.89 1.87 -2.41
N THR A 296 9.90 1.02 -2.17
CA THR A 296 10.11 -0.42 -1.98
C THR A 296 10.23 -1.11 -3.34
N ALA A 297 10.99 -2.21 -3.38
CA ALA A 297 11.19 -2.96 -4.61
C ALA A 297 9.88 -3.57 -5.13
N VAL A 298 9.80 -3.68 -6.46
CA VAL A 298 8.74 -4.38 -7.19
C VAL A 298 9.35 -5.54 -7.96
N THR A 299 8.68 -6.67 -7.97
CA THR A 299 9.16 -7.90 -8.62
C THR A 299 8.10 -8.47 -9.56
N ALA A 300 8.46 -8.70 -10.83
CA ALA A 300 7.60 -9.45 -11.75
C ALA A 300 7.76 -10.96 -11.49
N VAL A 301 6.67 -11.61 -11.15
CA VAL A 301 6.61 -13.04 -10.85
C VAL A 301 5.78 -13.76 -11.90
N THR A 302 6.30 -14.85 -12.40
CA THR A 302 5.67 -15.72 -13.41
C THR A 302 5.83 -17.18 -12.98
N ARG A 303 5.18 -18.12 -13.66
CA ARG A 303 5.41 -19.55 -13.44
C ARG A 303 6.88 -19.99 -13.55
N LYS A 304 7.70 -19.23 -14.26
CA LYS A 304 9.13 -19.58 -14.46
C LYS A 304 9.98 -19.34 -13.22
N ASN A 305 9.64 -18.32 -12.41
CA ASN A 305 10.44 -17.92 -11.26
C ASN A 305 9.71 -18.01 -9.92
N MET A 306 8.41 -18.36 -9.90
CA MET A 306 7.62 -18.43 -8.67
C MET A 306 8.15 -19.43 -7.63
N PHE A 307 8.97 -20.39 -8.05
CA PHE A 307 9.58 -21.38 -7.15
C PHE A 307 11.01 -21.04 -6.71
N ASP A 308 11.56 -19.91 -7.16
CA ASP A 308 12.86 -19.43 -6.69
C ASP A 308 12.75 -19.02 -5.21
N SER A 309 13.78 -19.35 -4.41
CA SER A 309 13.73 -19.22 -2.95
C SER A 309 13.43 -17.79 -2.46
N ASP A 310 13.92 -16.77 -3.17
CA ASP A 310 13.68 -15.38 -2.79
C ASP A 310 12.28 -14.90 -3.23
N ILE A 311 11.77 -15.44 -4.33
CA ILE A 311 10.39 -15.20 -4.78
C ILE A 311 9.40 -15.87 -3.83
N GLN A 312 9.68 -17.10 -3.38
CA GLN A 312 8.83 -17.80 -2.39
C GLN A 312 8.67 -16.99 -1.11
N LYS A 313 9.71 -16.33 -0.60
CA LYS A 313 9.64 -15.45 0.58
C LYS A 313 8.76 -14.23 0.33
N LEU A 314 8.68 -13.77 -0.91
CA LEU A 314 7.84 -12.64 -1.30
C LEU A 314 6.37 -13.06 -1.47
N LEU A 315 6.12 -14.24 -2.02
CA LEU A 315 4.78 -14.77 -2.26
C LEU A 315 4.09 -15.25 -0.97
N PHE A 316 4.84 -15.86 -0.06
CA PHE A 316 4.32 -16.47 1.16
C PHE A 316 4.98 -15.87 2.40
N ASN A 317 4.17 -15.50 3.39
CA ASN A 317 4.69 -15.18 4.71
C ASN A 317 5.03 -16.49 5.42
N PHE A 318 6.27 -16.93 5.34
CA PHE A 318 6.76 -17.95 6.25
C PHE A 318 7.06 -17.25 7.57
N THR A 319 6.12 -17.25 8.51
CA THR A 319 6.43 -17.02 9.92
C THR A 319 7.15 -18.25 10.43
N GLU A 320 8.49 -18.15 10.56
CA GLU A 320 9.26 -19.12 11.35
C GLU A 320 8.93 -19.03 12.84
#